data_8e49380f2dd5ed156f4c3ac0b58412d6
#
_entry.id   8e49380f2dd5ed156f4c3ac0b58412d6
#
_cell.length_a   1.000
_cell.length_b   1.000
_cell.length_c   1.000
_cell.angle_alpha   90.00
_cell.angle_beta   90.00
_cell.angle_gamma   90.00
#
_symmetry.space_group_name_H-M   'P 1'
#
loop_
_entity.id
_entity.type
_entity.pdbx_description
1 polymer ?
#
loop_
_entity_poly.entity_id
_entity_poly.type
_entity_poly.pdbx_seq_one_letter_code
_entity_poly.pdbx_strand_id
1 'polypeptide(L)'
;MAPVTRITPLQSERLRGPAETSESGLRELIAIREIVHAFLTADQPEEVFQFALDRVSPLVGASFACVYLIDGASELMRLAAVHNWPPRFAPFLGEMRVRLGFGPSGEAAAERRVIEVPDVLSDPSLEDWAEVANELGFRAIVALPLQTGDGVLGAVAFYFGKEGTISSETRSLLRMVADQMAATAQKARLIDDLRRANAALIESNAELERQYAALLDARRVKDEFLANISHELRTPLTAVMGYLSLMEEGLAGPVTPEQRQHLAQVKISSHHLLDLIGNLLELTTLKRGGLDTTLTAFDIRDPLHEAISATRGRADGVALRVSEPEASVMMVSDKRMIAKLLVALISNAYKFTPAGEVRVSTTSRNGRVEYRVVDTGIGIPEALQQQVFEEFRQVDGSNTRRYGGSGLGLSLAQRLAHLLGGEIYVESAPGEGSTFRVELPLNRNPADTAI
;
A
#
# COMPACT_ATOMS: atom_id res chain seq x y z
N MET A 1 -29.10 -104.58 -40.19
CA MET A 1 -29.40 -103.94 -38.83
C MET A 1 -28.22 -103.17 -38.40
N ALA A 2 -28.23 -101.86 -38.55
CA ALA A 2 -27.19 -100.93 -38.10
C ALA A 2 -27.78 -100.00 -37.01
N PRO A 3 -27.01 -99.69 -35.93
CA PRO A 3 -27.55 -98.92 -34.83
C PRO A 3 -27.55 -97.42 -35.11
N VAL A 4 -28.61 -96.78 -34.65
CA VAL A 4 -28.90 -95.37 -34.76
C VAL A 4 -28.00 -94.61 -33.71
N THR A 5 -27.15 -93.70 -34.24
CA THR A 5 -26.34 -92.79 -33.40
C THR A 5 -27.18 -91.57 -32.97
N ARG A 6 -27.37 -91.36 -31.66
CA ARG A 6 -27.96 -90.18 -31.07
C ARG A 6 -27.04 -89.00 -31.24
N ILE A 7 -27.54 -87.90 -31.83
CA ILE A 7 -26.89 -86.59 -31.90
C ILE A 7 -27.30 -85.79 -30.64
N THR A 8 -26.32 -85.40 -29.85
CA THR A 8 -26.49 -84.49 -28.73
C THR A 8 -26.55 -83.03 -29.22
N PRO A 9 -27.43 -82.14 -28.73
CA PRO A 9 -27.48 -80.78 -29.18
C PRO A 9 -26.35 -79.97 -28.63
N LEU A 10 -25.56 -79.25 -29.48
CA LEU A 10 -24.60 -78.23 -29.19
C LEU A 10 -25.26 -77.07 -28.40
N GLN A 11 -24.73 -76.77 -27.25
CA GLN A 11 -25.02 -75.54 -26.51
C GLN A 11 -24.70 -74.33 -27.39
N SER A 12 -25.73 -73.52 -27.69
CA SER A 12 -25.58 -72.21 -28.34
C SER A 12 -24.92 -71.23 -27.36
N GLU A 13 -23.59 -71.08 -27.45
CA GLU A 13 -22.96 -69.82 -27.00
C GLU A 13 -23.54 -68.69 -27.83
N ARG A 14 -24.36 -67.83 -27.20
CA ARG A 14 -24.79 -66.57 -27.76
C ARG A 14 -23.59 -65.68 -27.91
N LEU A 15 -23.00 -65.59 -29.10
CA LEU A 15 -22.14 -64.52 -29.54
C LEU A 15 -22.93 -63.19 -29.39
N ARG A 16 -22.59 -62.36 -28.38
CA ARG A 16 -23.01 -60.96 -28.32
C ARG A 16 -22.51 -60.29 -29.61
N GLY A 17 -23.42 -59.81 -30.45
CA GLY A 17 -23.08 -59.24 -31.73
C GLY A 17 -22.37 -57.88 -31.58
N PRO A 18 -21.58 -57.47 -32.59
CA PRO A 18 -20.83 -56.21 -32.59
C PRO A 18 -21.69 -54.93 -32.48
N ALA A 19 -23.02 -55.04 -32.67
CA ALA A 19 -23.97 -53.93 -32.55
C ALA A 19 -24.27 -53.55 -31.08
N GLU A 20 -24.34 -54.53 -30.15
CA GLU A 20 -24.61 -54.22 -28.72
C GLU A 20 -23.42 -53.56 -28.02
N THR A 21 -22.17 -53.89 -28.43
CA THR A 21 -20.95 -53.22 -27.92
C THR A 21 -20.84 -51.79 -28.45
N SER A 22 -21.32 -51.48 -29.65
CA SER A 22 -21.31 -50.12 -30.23
C SER A 22 -22.33 -49.19 -29.55
N GLU A 23 -23.56 -49.67 -29.24
CA GLU A 23 -24.57 -48.87 -28.54
C GLU A 23 -24.19 -48.56 -27.06
N SER A 24 -23.59 -49.52 -26.38
CA SER A 24 -23.07 -49.31 -25.02
C SER A 24 -21.98 -48.25 -24.97
N GLY A 25 -21.01 -48.31 -25.86
CA GLY A 25 -19.92 -47.32 -25.95
C GLY A 25 -20.43 -45.92 -26.32
N LEU A 26 -21.44 -45.82 -27.17
CA LEU A 26 -22.03 -44.53 -27.52
C LEU A 26 -22.78 -43.89 -26.33
N ARG A 27 -23.51 -44.67 -25.54
CA ARG A 27 -24.19 -44.21 -24.34
C ARG A 27 -23.17 -43.71 -23.28
N GLU A 28 -22.06 -44.41 -23.13
CA GLU A 28 -20.97 -44.05 -22.23
C GLU A 28 -20.33 -42.70 -22.62
N LEU A 29 -20.05 -42.52 -23.93
CA LEU A 29 -19.51 -41.26 -24.46
C LEU A 29 -20.48 -40.08 -24.27
N ILE A 30 -21.80 -40.30 -24.50
CA ILE A 30 -22.82 -39.27 -24.30
C ILE A 30 -22.88 -38.88 -22.80
N ALA A 31 -22.88 -39.83 -21.89
CA ALA A 31 -22.90 -39.58 -20.45
C ALA A 31 -21.66 -38.80 -20.00
N ILE A 32 -20.47 -39.19 -20.45
CA ILE A 32 -19.21 -38.49 -20.16
C ILE A 32 -19.28 -37.04 -20.67
N ARG A 33 -19.78 -36.83 -21.89
CA ARG A 33 -19.92 -35.46 -22.45
C ARG A 33 -20.88 -34.60 -21.63
N GLU A 34 -22.02 -35.15 -21.21
CA GLU A 34 -23.01 -34.45 -20.38
C GLU A 34 -22.40 -34.08 -18.99
N ILE A 35 -21.65 -34.99 -18.40
CA ILE A 35 -20.96 -34.75 -17.13
C ILE A 35 -19.94 -33.62 -17.29
N VAL A 36 -19.08 -33.68 -18.31
CA VAL A 36 -18.07 -32.62 -18.56
C VAL A 36 -18.73 -31.28 -18.82
N HIS A 37 -19.86 -31.26 -19.58
CA HIS A 37 -20.60 -30.02 -19.84
C HIS A 37 -21.18 -29.44 -18.54
N ALA A 38 -21.75 -30.26 -17.66
CA ALA A 38 -22.25 -29.82 -16.35
C ALA A 38 -21.16 -29.22 -15.47
N PHE A 39 -19.96 -29.83 -15.43
CA PHE A 39 -18.81 -29.30 -14.70
C PHE A 39 -18.33 -27.92 -15.20
N LEU A 40 -18.50 -27.64 -16.49
CA LEU A 40 -18.08 -26.36 -17.09
C LEU A 40 -19.07 -25.22 -16.84
N THR A 41 -20.38 -25.54 -16.76
CA THR A 41 -21.47 -24.55 -16.78
C THR A 41 -22.08 -24.25 -15.41
N ALA A 42 -21.87 -25.09 -14.41
CA ALA A 42 -22.55 -24.95 -13.13
C ALA A 42 -21.88 -23.92 -12.21
N ASP A 43 -22.72 -23.18 -11.50
CA ASP A 43 -22.31 -22.20 -10.51
C ASP A 43 -22.15 -22.78 -9.08
N GLN A 44 -22.85 -23.92 -8.79
CA GLN A 44 -22.80 -24.58 -7.49
C GLN A 44 -22.18 -25.98 -7.61
N PRO A 45 -21.08 -26.27 -6.88
CA PRO A 45 -20.38 -27.56 -6.98
C PRO A 45 -21.23 -28.75 -6.54
N GLU A 46 -22.06 -28.58 -5.51
CA GLU A 46 -22.87 -29.62 -4.93
C GLU A 46 -23.91 -30.17 -5.92
N GLU A 47 -24.54 -29.31 -6.71
CA GLU A 47 -25.50 -29.72 -7.78
C GLU A 47 -24.79 -30.54 -8.85
N VAL A 48 -23.56 -30.15 -9.21
CA VAL A 48 -22.78 -30.88 -10.22
C VAL A 48 -22.31 -32.21 -9.69
N PHE A 49 -21.92 -32.30 -8.42
CA PHE A 49 -21.53 -33.57 -7.81
C PHE A 49 -22.68 -34.52 -7.76
N GLN A 50 -23.89 -34.07 -7.39
CA GLN A 50 -25.08 -34.87 -7.42
C GLN A 50 -25.38 -35.40 -8.84
N PHE A 51 -25.35 -34.52 -9.82
CA PHE A 51 -25.57 -34.90 -11.22
C PHE A 51 -24.52 -35.91 -11.71
N ALA A 52 -23.24 -35.72 -11.39
CA ALA A 52 -22.17 -36.62 -11.78
C ALA A 52 -22.30 -37.99 -11.11
N LEU A 53 -22.62 -38.04 -9.80
CA LEU A 53 -22.85 -39.30 -9.10
C LEU A 53 -24.03 -40.09 -9.72
N ASP A 54 -25.14 -39.40 -10.03
CA ASP A 54 -26.35 -40.03 -10.60
C ASP A 54 -26.10 -40.59 -11.99
N ARG A 55 -25.16 -40.04 -12.75
CA ARG A 55 -24.78 -40.51 -14.10
C ARG A 55 -23.71 -41.58 -14.07
N VAL A 56 -22.69 -41.42 -13.21
CA VAL A 56 -21.53 -42.33 -13.18
C VAL A 56 -21.82 -43.62 -12.45
N SER A 57 -22.55 -43.58 -11.34
CA SER A 57 -22.78 -44.77 -10.50
C SER A 57 -23.42 -45.92 -11.27
N PRO A 58 -24.47 -45.71 -12.08
CA PRO A 58 -25.05 -46.81 -12.90
C PRO A 58 -24.08 -47.31 -13.97
N LEU A 59 -23.23 -46.47 -14.57
CA LEU A 59 -22.29 -46.87 -15.61
C LEU A 59 -21.21 -47.81 -15.06
N VAL A 60 -20.77 -47.59 -13.84
CA VAL A 60 -19.72 -48.39 -13.19
C VAL A 60 -20.32 -49.55 -12.37
N GLY A 61 -21.65 -49.63 -12.25
CA GLY A 61 -22.35 -50.66 -11.46
C GLY A 61 -22.26 -50.43 -9.96
N ALA A 62 -22.02 -49.19 -9.51
CA ALA A 62 -22.05 -48.85 -8.11
C ALA A 62 -23.49 -48.70 -7.61
N SER A 63 -23.82 -49.34 -6.47
CA SER A 63 -25.14 -49.30 -5.84
C SER A 63 -25.40 -47.95 -5.15
N PHE A 64 -24.37 -47.39 -4.53
CA PHE A 64 -24.40 -46.11 -3.81
C PHE A 64 -23.13 -45.33 -4.10
N ALA A 65 -23.19 -44.02 -3.89
CA ALA A 65 -21.99 -43.16 -3.91
C ALA A 65 -22.19 -41.94 -3.03
N CYS A 66 -21.07 -41.33 -2.59
CA CYS A 66 -21.08 -40.09 -1.82
C CYS A 66 -19.83 -39.23 -2.10
N VAL A 67 -19.98 -37.93 -1.98
CA VAL A 67 -18.89 -36.95 -2.03
C VAL A 67 -18.77 -36.27 -0.69
N TYR A 68 -17.57 -36.22 -0.18
CA TYR A 68 -17.21 -35.47 1.02
C TYR A 68 -16.22 -34.37 0.68
N LEU A 69 -16.41 -33.17 1.22
CA LEU A 69 -15.51 -32.02 1.08
C LEU A 69 -14.91 -31.64 2.44
N ILE A 70 -13.67 -31.27 2.46
CA ILE A 70 -12.98 -30.76 3.66
C ILE A 70 -13.59 -29.43 4.07
N ASP A 71 -13.98 -29.30 5.33
CA ASP A 71 -14.62 -28.11 5.87
C ASP A 71 -13.57 -27.14 6.43
N GLY A 72 -13.22 -26.13 5.62
CA GLY A 72 -12.27 -25.09 6.01
C GLY A 72 -10.90 -25.62 6.39
N ALA A 73 -10.42 -25.20 7.58
CA ALA A 73 -9.13 -25.62 8.15
C ALA A 73 -9.28 -26.84 9.08
N SER A 74 -10.46 -27.49 9.11
CA SER A 74 -10.71 -28.65 9.98
C SER A 74 -10.15 -29.94 9.37
N GLU A 75 -9.86 -30.93 10.21
CA GLU A 75 -9.55 -32.31 9.78
C GLU A 75 -10.82 -33.12 9.45
N LEU A 76 -11.96 -32.45 9.33
CA LEU A 76 -13.24 -33.09 9.11
C LEU A 76 -13.75 -32.81 7.69
N MET A 77 -14.36 -33.81 7.09
CA MET A 77 -15.05 -33.70 5.81
C MET A 77 -16.56 -33.72 6.01
N ARG A 78 -17.29 -32.83 5.37
CA ARG A 78 -18.75 -32.80 5.31
C ARG A 78 -19.27 -33.47 4.06
N LEU A 79 -20.45 -34.06 4.16
CA LEU A 79 -21.14 -34.61 2.99
C LEU A 79 -21.56 -33.47 2.03
N ALA A 80 -21.28 -33.63 0.74
CA ALA A 80 -21.65 -32.68 -0.31
C ALA A 80 -22.69 -33.23 -1.29
N ALA A 81 -22.63 -34.52 -1.65
CA ALA A 81 -23.58 -35.15 -2.52
C ALA A 81 -23.70 -36.65 -2.21
N VAL A 82 -24.85 -37.26 -2.56
CA VAL A 82 -25.12 -38.70 -2.38
C VAL A 82 -25.88 -39.28 -3.55
N HIS A 83 -25.60 -40.55 -3.89
CA HIS A 83 -26.38 -41.29 -4.89
C HIS A 83 -27.04 -42.50 -4.25
N ASN A 84 -28.36 -42.66 -4.46
CA ASN A 84 -29.20 -43.82 -4.14
C ASN A 84 -29.25 -44.23 -2.67
N TRP A 85 -28.78 -43.37 -1.72
CA TRP A 85 -28.91 -43.70 -0.30
C TRP A 85 -30.39 -43.60 0.14
N PRO A 86 -30.89 -44.60 0.92
CA PRO A 86 -32.27 -44.53 1.38
C PRO A 86 -32.53 -43.31 2.26
N PRO A 87 -33.72 -42.65 2.16
CA PRO A 87 -34.04 -41.42 2.88
C PRO A 87 -33.89 -41.52 4.42
N ARG A 88 -34.06 -42.74 4.97
CA ARG A 88 -33.86 -43.01 6.43
C ARG A 88 -32.43 -42.75 6.91
N PHE A 89 -31.41 -42.81 6.02
CA PHE A 89 -30.02 -42.53 6.33
C PHE A 89 -29.66 -41.05 6.16
N ALA A 90 -30.55 -40.21 5.56
CA ALA A 90 -30.25 -38.79 5.31
C ALA A 90 -29.88 -38.01 6.57
N PRO A 91 -30.55 -38.16 7.74
CA PRO A 91 -30.12 -37.49 8.96
C PRO A 91 -28.72 -37.92 9.41
N PHE A 92 -28.46 -39.24 9.41
CA PHE A 92 -27.17 -39.81 9.79
C PHE A 92 -26.04 -39.31 8.88
N LEU A 93 -26.25 -39.34 7.56
CA LEU A 93 -25.26 -38.87 6.59
C LEU A 93 -25.03 -37.36 6.67
N GLY A 94 -26.08 -36.57 6.91
CA GLY A 94 -26.01 -35.11 7.00
C GLY A 94 -25.23 -34.63 8.23
N GLU A 95 -25.34 -35.36 9.35
CA GLU A 95 -24.63 -35.07 10.59
C GLU A 95 -23.23 -35.70 10.63
N MET A 96 -23.01 -36.76 9.82
CA MET A 96 -21.73 -37.48 9.79
C MET A 96 -20.60 -36.56 9.31
N ARG A 97 -19.53 -36.58 10.10
CA ARG A 97 -18.27 -35.97 9.74
C ARG A 97 -17.21 -37.02 9.60
N VAL A 98 -16.66 -37.16 8.41
CA VAL A 98 -15.57 -38.09 8.14
C VAL A 98 -14.25 -37.42 8.49
N ARG A 99 -13.48 -38.04 9.39
CA ARG A 99 -12.16 -37.53 9.74
C ARG A 99 -11.12 -37.96 8.72
N LEU A 100 -10.19 -37.05 8.37
CA LEU A 100 -9.06 -37.36 7.51
C LEU A 100 -8.23 -38.52 8.13
N GLY A 101 -7.88 -39.48 7.29
CA GLY A 101 -7.13 -40.70 7.73
C GLY A 101 -8.00 -41.79 8.35
N PHE A 102 -9.35 -41.63 8.45
CA PHE A 102 -10.23 -42.63 9.01
C PHE A 102 -11.26 -43.14 7.97
N GLY A 103 -11.29 -44.47 7.83
CA GLY A 103 -12.11 -45.17 6.85
C GLY A 103 -11.70 -44.84 5.40
N PRO A 104 -12.31 -45.54 4.40
CA PRO A 104 -11.84 -45.47 3.01
C PRO A 104 -11.80 -44.04 2.43
N SER A 105 -12.81 -43.22 2.71
CA SER A 105 -12.86 -41.84 2.24
C SER A 105 -11.85 -40.92 2.92
N GLY A 106 -11.68 -41.09 4.26
CA GLY A 106 -10.70 -40.31 5.02
C GLY A 106 -9.27 -40.68 4.67
N GLU A 107 -8.98 -41.96 4.47
CA GLU A 107 -7.67 -42.45 4.01
C GLU A 107 -7.35 -41.97 2.60
N ALA A 108 -8.33 -42.07 1.66
CA ALA A 108 -8.13 -41.59 0.30
C ALA A 108 -7.74 -40.11 0.26
N ALA A 109 -8.40 -39.29 1.06
CA ALA A 109 -8.09 -37.86 1.17
C ALA A 109 -6.71 -37.61 1.83
N ALA A 110 -6.39 -38.32 2.91
CA ALA A 110 -5.12 -38.13 3.64
C ALA A 110 -3.91 -38.65 2.86
N GLU A 111 -4.03 -39.83 2.27
CA GLU A 111 -2.93 -40.47 1.54
C GLU A 111 -2.82 -40.08 0.08
N ARG A 112 -3.79 -39.34 -0.43
CA ARG A 112 -3.85 -38.84 -1.83
C ARG A 112 -3.78 -39.96 -2.87
N ARG A 113 -4.36 -41.10 -2.54
CA ARG A 113 -4.41 -42.28 -3.43
C ARG A 113 -5.79 -42.94 -3.40
N VAL A 114 -6.05 -43.74 -4.40
CA VAL A 114 -7.27 -44.58 -4.43
C VAL A 114 -7.18 -45.61 -3.35
N ILE A 115 -8.24 -45.78 -2.55
CA ILE A 115 -8.40 -46.82 -1.56
C ILE A 115 -9.48 -47.77 -2.08
N GLU A 116 -9.12 -49.06 -2.20
CA GLU A 116 -10.04 -50.12 -2.59
C GLU A 116 -10.19 -51.09 -1.43
N VAL A 117 -11.44 -51.30 -1.03
CA VAL A 117 -11.83 -52.31 -0.05
C VAL A 117 -12.61 -53.38 -0.79
N PRO A 118 -12.00 -54.55 -1.10
CA PRO A 118 -12.64 -55.59 -1.89
C PRO A 118 -13.80 -56.29 -1.20
N ASP A 119 -13.81 -56.34 0.13
CA ASP A 119 -14.90 -56.87 0.93
C ASP A 119 -14.93 -56.23 2.31
N VAL A 120 -15.93 -55.40 2.56
CA VAL A 120 -16.16 -54.65 3.80
C VAL A 120 -16.36 -55.59 5.01
N LEU A 121 -16.98 -56.76 4.80
CA LEU A 121 -17.27 -57.70 5.88
C LEU A 121 -16.04 -58.51 6.32
N SER A 122 -14.99 -58.52 5.51
CA SER A 122 -13.72 -59.19 5.81
C SER A 122 -12.65 -58.20 6.29
N ASP A 123 -12.89 -56.91 6.30
CA ASP A 123 -11.94 -55.86 6.70
C ASP A 123 -12.16 -55.49 8.18
N PRO A 124 -11.22 -55.83 9.08
CA PRO A 124 -11.35 -55.53 10.52
C PRO A 124 -11.42 -54.03 10.83
N SER A 125 -10.86 -53.18 9.96
CA SER A 125 -10.89 -51.71 10.14
C SER A 125 -12.28 -51.10 9.90
N LEU A 126 -13.19 -51.89 9.33
CA LEU A 126 -14.55 -51.47 8.94
C LEU A 126 -15.65 -52.24 9.67
N GLU A 127 -15.34 -52.84 10.85
CA GLU A 127 -16.30 -53.61 11.65
C GLU A 127 -17.55 -52.76 11.97
N ASP A 128 -17.40 -51.50 12.29
CA ASP A 128 -18.52 -50.55 12.54
C ASP A 128 -19.43 -50.35 11.32
N TRP A 129 -18.95 -50.62 10.11
CA TRP A 129 -19.70 -50.52 8.87
C TRP A 129 -20.37 -51.81 8.42
N ALA A 130 -20.05 -52.94 9.05
CA ALA A 130 -20.55 -54.25 8.66
C ALA A 130 -22.07 -54.36 8.76
N GLU A 131 -22.69 -53.76 9.77
CA GLU A 131 -24.16 -53.73 9.90
C GLU A 131 -24.82 -52.93 8.77
N VAL A 132 -24.32 -51.73 8.49
CA VAL A 132 -24.81 -50.86 7.41
C VAL A 132 -24.58 -51.51 6.04
N ALA A 133 -23.45 -52.16 5.84
CA ALA A 133 -23.14 -52.88 4.58
C ALA A 133 -24.10 -54.06 4.34
N ASN A 134 -24.41 -54.81 5.36
CA ASN A 134 -25.38 -55.91 5.28
C ASN A 134 -26.81 -55.38 5.02
N GLU A 135 -27.22 -54.30 5.70
CA GLU A 135 -28.56 -53.72 5.54
C GLU A 135 -28.77 -53.17 4.15
N LEU A 136 -27.76 -52.46 3.57
CA LEU A 136 -27.80 -51.82 2.26
C LEU A 136 -27.41 -52.77 1.12
N GLY A 137 -26.78 -53.92 1.43
CA GLY A 137 -26.39 -54.92 0.43
C GLY A 137 -25.15 -54.54 -0.38
N PHE A 138 -24.23 -53.74 0.15
CA PHE A 138 -22.95 -53.49 -0.53
C PHE A 138 -21.83 -54.31 0.11
N ARG A 139 -20.82 -54.69 -0.67
CA ARG A 139 -19.70 -55.52 -0.28
C ARG A 139 -18.34 -54.85 -0.51
N ALA A 140 -18.19 -54.08 -1.57
CA ALA A 140 -16.90 -53.41 -1.86
C ALA A 140 -17.05 -51.89 -1.89
N ILE A 141 -15.96 -51.21 -1.52
CA ILE A 141 -15.85 -49.73 -1.54
C ILE A 141 -14.64 -49.32 -2.36
N VAL A 142 -14.80 -48.29 -3.19
CA VAL A 142 -13.70 -47.59 -3.87
C VAL A 142 -13.78 -46.11 -3.53
N ALA A 143 -12.80 -45.59 -2.85
CA ALA A 143 -12.69 -44.19 -2.50
C ALA A 143 -11.55 -43.51 -3.27
N LEU A 144 -11.79 -42.34 -3.85
CA LEU A 144 -10.83 -41.58 -4.61
C LEU A 144 -10.68 -40.18 -3.98
N PRO A 145 -9.45 -39.64 -3.90
CA PRO A 145 -9.25 -38.28 -3.44
C PRO A 145 -9.74 -37.27 -4.47
N LEU A 146 -10.37 -36.20 -4.03
CA LEU A 146 -10.63 -35.01 -4.81
C LEU A 146 -9.42 -34.08 -4.64
N GLN A 147 -8.45 -34.18 -5.53
CA GLN A 147 -7.19 -33.48 -5.40
C GLN A 147 -6.90 -32.59 -6.62
N THR A 148 -6.20 -31.48 -6.34
CA THR A 148 -5.68 -30.56 -7.35
C THR A 148 -4.20 -30.32 -7.09
N GLY A 149 -3.54 -29.52 -7.92
CA GLY A 149 -2.13 -29.14 -7.70
C GLY A 149 -1.89 -28.47 -6.35
N ASP A 150 -2.89 -27.79 -5.78
CA ASP A 150 -2.80 -27.02 -4.55
C ASP A 150 -3.11 -27.85 -3.29
N GLY A 151 -3.67 -29.05 -3.46
CA GLY A 151 -4.00 -29.91 -2.31
C GLY A 151 -5.19 -30.82 -2.52
N VAL A 152 -5.67 -31.40 -1.41
CA VAL A 152 -6.85 -32.26 -1.38
C VAL A 152 -8.05 -31.45 -0.89
N LEU A 153 -9.15 -31.54 -1.61
CA LEU A 153 -10.41 -30.84 -1.31
C LEU A 153 -11.44 -31.74 -0.65
N GLY A 154 -11.26 -33.07 -0.74
CA GLY A 154 -12.20 -34.06 -0.22
C GLY A 154 -11.96 -35.45 -0.77
N ALA A 155 -13.02 -36.26 -0.79
CA ALA A 155 -13.03 -37.59 -1.38
C ALA A 155 -14.41 -37.93 -1.98
N VAL A 156 -14.42 -38.80 -2.99
CA VAL A 156 -15.61 -39.44 -3.52
C VAL A 156 -15.51 -40.95 -3.29
N ALA A 157 -16.59 -41.59 -2.80
CA ALA A 157 -16.65 -43.01 -2.56
C ALA A 157 -17.80 -43.64 -3.35
N PHE A 158 -17.51 -44.83 -3.92
CA PHE A 158 -18.46 -45.66 -4.65
C PHE A 158 -18.59 -47.01 -3.96
N TYR A 159 -19.80 -47.49 -3.77
CA TYR A 159 -20.15 -48.73 -3.05
C TYR A 159 -20.75 -49.75 -4.02
N PHE A 160 -20.20 -50.94 -4.04
CA PHE A 160 -20.56 -52.00 -4.97
C PHE A 160 -21.23 -53.19 -4.25
N GLY A 161 -22.30 -53.73 -4.85
CA GLY A 161 -23.06 -54.86 -4.27
C GLY A 161 -22.35 -56.22 -4.36
N LYS A 162 -21.19 -56.30 -5.04
CA LYS A 162 -20.39 -57.52 -5.16
C LYS A 162 -19.03 -57.29 -4.59
N GLU A 163 -18.47 -58.35 -3.95
CA GLU A 163 -17.09 -58.36 -3.53
C GLU A 163 -16.12 -58.41 -4.73
N GLY A 164 -14.93 -57.88 -4.58
CA GLY A 164 -13.86 -57.92 -5.54
C GLY A 164 -13.29 -56.54 -5.87
N THR A 165 -12.30 -56.50 -6.75
CA THR A 165 -11.68 -55.29 -7.23
C THR A 165 -12.36 -54.83 -8.54
N ILE A 166 -12.33 -53.51 -8.79
CA ILE A 166 -12.87 -52.93 -10.01
C ILE A 166 -11.89 -53.13 -11.20
N SER A 167 -12.42 -53.10 -12.42
CA SER A 167 -11.61 -53.19 -13.62
C SER A 167 -10.71 -51.94 -13.83
N SER A 168 -9.68 -52.06 -14.64
CA SER A 168 -8.79 -50.94 -15.01
C SER A 168 -9.54 -49.81 -15.70
N GLU A 169 -10.52 -50.14 -16.54
CA GLU A 169 -11.38 -49.18 -17.25
C GLU A 169 -12.26 -48.41 -16.26
N THR A 170 -12.93 -49.13 -15.34
CA THR A 170 -13.74 -48.52 -14.27
C THR A 170 -12.91 -47.60 -13.40
N ARG A 171 -11.71 -48.04 -13.01
CA ARG A 171 -10.77 -47.20 -12.20
C ARG A 171 -10.38 -45.93 -12.94
N SER A 172 -10.09 -46.01 -14.24
CA SER A 172 -9.74 -44.86 -15.05
C SER A 172 -10.89 -43.86 -15.19
N LEU A 173 -12.10 -44.37 -15.40
CA LEU A 173 -13.30 -43.51 -15.45
C LEU A 173 -13.55 -42.79 -14.11
N LEU A 174 -13.53 -43.54 -13.01
CA LEU A 174 -13.74 -42.96 -11.67
C LEU A 174 -12.68 -41.91 -11.31
N ARG A 175 -11.42 -42.15 -11.69
CA ARG A 175 -10.35 -41.16 -11.50
C ARG A 175 -10.62 -39.88 -12.30
N MET A 176 -10.97 -40.00 -13.58
CA MET A 176 -11.31 -38.82 -14.42
C MET A 176 -12.47 -38.02 -13.80
N VAL A 177 -13.49 -38.68 -13.28
CA VAL A 177 -14.64 -38.03 -12.64
C VAL A 177 -14.20 -37.33 -11.35
N ALA A 178 -13.39 -37.99 -10.51
CA ALA A 178 -12.85 -37.40 -9.28
C ALA A 178 -12.00 -36.16 -9.59
N ASP A 179 -11.15 -36.20 -10.62
CA ASP A 179 -10.33 -35.04 -11.04
C ASP A 179 -11.22 -33.86 -11.50
N GLN A 180 -12.29 -34.12 -12.25
CA GLN A 180 -13.24 -33.08 -12.66
C GLN A 180 -14.04 -32.51 -11.48
N MET A 181 -14.45 -33.35 -10.52
CA MET A 181 -15.09 -32.90 -9.27
C MET A 181 -14.14 -32.00 -8.48
N ALA A 182 -12.87 -32.40 -8.35
CA ALA A 182 -11.85 -31.61 -7.66
C ALA A 182 -11.64 -30.23 -8.32
N ALA A 183 -11.50 -30.20 -9.64
CA ALA A 183 -11.36 -28.94 -10.40
C ALA A 183 -12.57 -28.01 -10.21
N THR A 184 -13.79 -28.55 -10.18
CA THR A 184 -15.02 -27.78 -9.95
C THR A 184 -15.09 -27.22 -8.52
N ALA A 185 -14.76 -28.03 -7.53
CA ALA A 185 -14.68 -27.59 -6.12
C ALA A 185 -13.65 -26.45 -5.95
N GLN A 186 -12.47 -26.61 -6.55
CA GLN A 186 -11.42 -25.57 -6.52
C GLN A 186 -11.88 -24.27 -7.19
N LYS A 187 -12.48 -24.36 -8.38
CA LYS A 187 -13.03 -23.19 -9.10
C LYS A 187 -14.02 -22.43 -8.23
N ALA A 188 -14.98 -23.11 -7.62
CA ALA A 188 -16.00 -22.50 -6.78
C ALA A 188 -15.38 -21.81 -5.56
N ARG A 189 -14.42 -22.47 -4.91
CA ARG A 189 -13.69 -21.90 -3.75
C ARG A 189 -12.92 -20.63 -4.14
N LEU A 190 -12.20 -20.67 -5.27
CA LEU A 190 -11.45 -19.50 -5.76
C LEU A 190 -12.37 -18.33 -6.11
N ILE A 191 -13.52 -18.59 -6.71
CA ILE A 191 -14.52 -17.56 -7.01
C ILE A 191 -15.06 -16.92 -5.74
N ASP A 192 -15.34 -17.71 -4.70
CA ASP A 192 -15.83 -17.19 -3.44
C ASP A 192 -14.75 -16.38 -2.68
N ASP A 193 -13.52 -16.87 -2.65
CA ASP A 193 -12.38 -16.15 -2.08
C ASP A 193 -12.13 -14.81 -2.81
N LEU A 194 -12.22 -14.83 -4.15
CA LEU A 194 -12.08 -13.63 -4.97
C LEU A 194 -13.20 -12.62 -4.68
N ARG A 195 -14.45 -13.07 -4.56
CA ARG A 195 -15.59 -12.21 -4.21
C ARG A 195 -15.40 -11.57 -2.85
N ARG A 196 -14.97 -12.33 -1.84
CA ARG A 196 -14.69 -11.81 -0.50
C ARG A 196 -13.55 -10.79 -0.51
N ALA A 197 -12.45 -11.09 -1.18
CA ALA A 197 -11.32 -10.17 -1.31
C ALA A 197 -11.71 -8.87 -2.04
N ASN A 198 -12.50 -8.97 -3.11
CA ASN A 198 -12.97 -7.81 -3.86
C ASN A 198 -13.92 -6.93 -3.03
N ALA A 199 -14.83 -7.53 -2.26
CA ALA A 199 -15.72 -6.78 -1.37
C ALA A 199 -14.93 -6.03 -0.29
N ALA A 200 -13.94 -6.69 0.35
CA ALA A 200 -13.06 -6.06 1.34
C ALA A 200 -12.22 -4.92 0.73
N LEU A 201 -11.74 -5.08 -0.51
CA LEU A 201 -10.99 -4.05 -1.22
C LEU A 201 -11.86 -2.82 -1.54
N ILE A 202 -13.09 -3.01 -1.98
CA ILE A 202 -14.05 -1.92 -2.25
C ILE A 202 -14.32 -1.14 -0.97
N GLU A 203 -14.56 -1.81 0.15
CA GLU A 203 -14.79 -1.16 1.45
C GLU A 203 -13.56 -0.37 1.91
N SER A 204 -12.37 -0.97 1.81
CA SER A 204 -11.10 -0.31 2.16
C SER A 204 -10.82 0.93 1.31
N ASN A 205 -11.09 0.85 -0.01
CA ASN A 205 -10.93 2.01 -0.90
C ASN A 205 -11.90 3.13 -0.54
N ALA A 206 -13.16 2.82 -0.27
CA ALA A 206 -14.16 3.82 0.13
C ALA A 206 -13.79 4.51 1.46
N GLU A 207 -13.21 3.79 2.41
CA GLU A 207 -12.70 4.37 3.65
C GLU A 207 -11.49 5.26 3.42
N LEU A 208 -10.55 4.82 2.58
CA LEU A 208 -9.37 5.61 2.21
C LEU A 208 -9.75 6.93 1.52
N GLU A 209 -10.73 6.90 0.60
CA GLU A 209 -11.25 8.11 -0.06
C GLU A 209 -11.87 9.09 0.94
N ARG A 210 -12.63 8.60 1.92
CA ARG A 210 -13.20 9.44 2.99
C ARG A 210 -12.11 10.10 3.84
N GLN A 211 -11.10 9.35 4.25
CA GLN A 211 -9.98 9.86 5.03
C GLN A 211 -9.17 10.90 4.23
N TYR A 212 -8.94 10.64 2.94
CA TYR A 212 -8.23 11.57 2.06
C TYR A 212 -9.02 12.87 1.87
N ALA A 213 -10.32 12.81 1.65
CA ALA A 213 -11.19 13.98 1.56
C ALA A 213 -11.19 14.81 2.86
N ALA A 214 -11.30 14.16 4.02
CA ALA A 214 -11.22 14.82 5.32
C ALA A 214 -9.86 15.49 5.57
N LEU A 215 -8.76 14.85 5.17
CA LEU A 215 -7.41 15.41 5.25
C LEU A 215 -7.26 16.66 4.38
N LEU A 216 -7.77 16.64 3.14
CA LEU A 216 -7.74 17.80 2.24
C LEU A 216 -8.55 18.96 2.82
N ASP A 217 -9.72 18.71 3.36
CA ASP A 217 -10.55 19.76 3.97
C ASP A 217 -9.89 20.34 5.23
N ALA A 218 -9.37 19.51 6.12
CA ALA A 218 -8.63 19.96 7.30
C ALA A 218 -7.40 20.81 6.90
N ARG A 219 -6.69 20.42 5.85
CA ARG A 219 -5.58 21.18 5.30
C ARG A 219 -6.04 22.54 4.76
N ARG A 220 -7.15 22.58 4.01
CA ARG A 220 -7.72 23.82 3.47
C ARG A 220 -8.12 24.78 4.59
N VAL A 221 -8.87 24.30 5.60
CA VAL A 221 -9.29 25.09 6.76
C VAL A 221 -8.10 25.65 7.53
N LYS A 222 -7.07 24.83 7.78
CA LYS A 222 -5.82 25.29 8.43
C LYS A 222 -5.16 26.41 7.65
N ASP A 223 -5.11 26.28 6.33
CA ASP A 223 -4.43 27.25 5.46
C ASP A 223 -5.19 28.56 5.39
N GLU A 224 -6.53 28.53 5.28
CA GLU A 224 -7.39 29.72 5.33
C GLU A 224 -7.28 30.43 6.67
N PHE A 225 -7.26 29.67 7.76
CA PHE A 225 -7.08 30.19 9.12
C PHE A 225 -5.75 30.96 9.25
N LEU A 226 -4.63 30.40 8.78
CA LEU A 226 -3.32 31.04 8.83
C LEU A 226 -3.27 32.33 8.01
N ALA A 227 -3.88 32.32 6.81
CA ALA A 227 -3.96 33.49 5.95
C ALA A 227 -4.77 34.63 6.60
N ASN A 228 -5.94 34.29 7.17
CA ASN A 228 -6.84 35.25 7.83
C ASN A 228 -6.18 35.85 9.08
N ILE A 229 -5.63 35.01 9.96
CA ILE A 229 -4.94 35.48 11.18
C ILE A 229 -3.81 36.44 10.81
N SER A 230 -3.05 36.14 9.80
CA SER A 230 -1.95 37.00 9.40
C SER A 230 -2.40 38.39 8.95
N HIS A 231 -3.50 38.45 8.20
CA HIS A 231 -4.07 39.74 7.79
C HIS A 231 -4.62 40.50 9.02
N GLU A 232 -5.31 39.79 9.91
CA GLU A 232 -5.89 40.40 11.12
C GLU A 232 -4.84 40.86 12.14
N LEU A 233 -3.68 40.20 12.21
CA LEU A 233 -2.58 40.62 13.05
C LEU A 233 -1.74 41.75 12.42
N ARG A 234 -1.60 41.80 11.11
CA ARG A 234 -0.84 42.86 10.42
C ARG A 234 -1.47 44.24 10.60
N THR A 235 -2.78 44.34 10.50
CA THR A 235 -3.54 45.60 10.57
C THR A 235 -3.32 46.36 11.90
N PRO A 236 -3.59 45.75 13.10
CA PRO A 236 -3.36 46.44 14.36
C PRO A 236 -1.87 46.72 14.62
N LEU A 237 -0.98 45.84 14.15
CA LEU A 237 0.46 46.04 14.33
C LEU A 237 1.01 47.21 13.47
N THR A 238 0.47 47.37 12.27
CA THR A 238 0.76 48.54 11.40
C THR A 238 0.28 49.84 12.07
N ALA A 239 -0.89 49.84 12.75
CA ALA A 239 -1.37 50.97 13.52
C ALA A 239 -0.43 51.30 14.71
N VAL A 240 -0.01 50.29 15.47
CA VAL A 240 0.98 50.46 16.57
C VAL A 240 2.27 51.10 16.03
N MET A 241 2.79 50.62 14.89
CA MET A 241 3.98 51.20 14.27
C MET A 241 3.78 52.63 13.84
N GLY A 242 2.60 52.98 13.30
CA GLY A 242 2.25 54.35 12.95
C GLY A 242 2.27 55.27 14.18
N TYR A 243 1.65 54.86 15.30
CA TYR A 243 1.69 55.67 16.54
C TYR A 243 3.09 55.80 17.12
N LEU A 244 3.90 54.74 17.07
CA LEU A 244 5.31 54.80 17.50
C LEU A 244 6.12 55.84 16.67
N SER A 245 5.93 55.87 15.37
CA SER A 245 6.60 56.86 14.48
C SER A 245 6.15 58.26 14.81
N LEU A 246 4.85 58.53 15.00
CA LEU A 246 4.34 59.84 15.41
C LEU A 246 4.92 60.34 16.73
N MET A 247 5.12 59.42 17.71
CA MET A 247 5.74 59.74 19.00
C MET A 247 7.25 60.04 18.85
N GLU A 248 7.98 59.23 18.07
CA GLU A 248 9.41 59.42 17.83
C GLU A 248 9.69 60.75 17.08
N GLU A 249 8.83 61.13 16.14
CA GLU A 249 8.92 62.39 15.40
C GLU A 249 8.50 63.65 16.21
N GLY A 250 8.00 63.40 17.46
CA GLY A 250 7.55 64.48 18.31
C GLY A 250 6.21 65.10 17.97
N LEU A 251 5.48 64.51 17.00
CA LEU A 251 4.14 65.00 16.60
C LEU A 251 3.05 64.79 17.65
N ALA A 252 3.27 63.88 18.58
CA ALA A 252 2.44 63.62 19.74
C ALA A 252 2.87 64.35 21.04
N GLY A 253 3.83 65.27 20.93
CA GLY A 253 4.44 65.99 22.02
C GLY A 253 5.89 65.55 22.29
N PRO A 254 6.65 66.29 23.14
CA PRO A 254 8.05 65.95 23.45
C PRO A 254 8.18 64.65 24.22
N VAL A 255 9.14 63.80 23.84
CA VAL A 255 9.43 62.50 24.44
C VAL A 255 10.74 62.61 25.26
N THR A 256 10.70 62.12 26.51
CA THR A 256 11.93 62.08 27.32
C THR A 256 12.93 61.04 26.79
N PRO A 257 14.23 61.15 27.10
CA PRO A 257 15.21 60.15 26.67
C PRO A 257 14.87 58.70 27.11
N GLU A 258 14.32 58.54 28.29
CA GLU A 258 13.90 57.24 28.83
C GLU A 258 12.68 56.69 28.04
N GLN A 259 11.67 57.51 27.75
CA GLN A 259 10.51 57.15 26.91
C GLN A 259 10.99 56.78 25.50
N ARG A 260 11.95 57.49 24.93
CA ARG A 260 12.50 57.14 23.61
C ARG A 260 13.13 55.75 23.59
N GLN A 261 13.82 55.38 24.65
CA GLN A 261 14.39 54.02 24.78
C GLN A 261 13.29 52.96 24.82
N HIS A 262 12.20 53.19 25.58
CA HIS A 262 11.05 52.24 25.60
C HIS A 262 10.33 52.17 24.24
N LEU A 263 10.11 53.30 23.58
CA LEU A 263 9.52 53.33 22.22
C LEU A 263 10.36 52.55 21.22
N ALA A 264 11.67 52.71 21.24
CA ALA A 264 12.57 51.94 20.38
C ALA A 264 12.46 50.42 20.65
N GLN A 265 12.34 50.00 21.90
CA GLN A 265 12.15 48.57 22.24
C GLN A 265 10.81 48.03 21.75
N VAL A 266 9.71 48.79 21.90
CA VAL A 266 8.39 48.41 21.39
C VAL A 266 8.41 48.31 19.84
N LYS A 267 9.09 49.24 19.17
CA LYS A 267 9.27 49.26 17.71
C LYS A 267 10.00 47.99 17.22
N ILE A 268 11.11 47.63 17.87
CA ILE A 268 11.89 46.42 17.57
C ILE A 268 10.98 45.16 17.72
N SER A 269 10.27 45.08 18.84
CA SER A 269 9.34 43.94 19.10
C SER A 269 8.21 43.83 18.08
N SER A 270 7.65 44.98 17.68
CA SER A 270 6.58 45.06 16.68
C SER A 270 7.07 44.64 15.29
N HIS A 271 8.27 45.09 14.88
CA HIS A 271 8.88 44.64 13.61
C HIS A 271 9.15 43.13 13.63
N HIS A 272 9.68 42.61 14.74
CA HIS A 272 9.93 41.19 14.88
C HIS A 272 8.65 40.35 14.73
N LEU A 273 7.53 40.82 15.29
CA LEU A 273 6.24 40.13 15.14
C LEU A 273 5.73 40.19 13.69
N LEU A 274 5.87 41.33 12.99
CA LEU A 274 5.55 41.45 11.56
C LEU A 274 6.38 40.49 10.69
N ASP A 275 7.68 40.38 10.95
CA ASP A 275 8.58 39.47 10.24
C ASP A 275 8.19 38.00 10.50
N LEU A 276 7.81 37.65 11.72
CA LEU A 276 7.30 36.33 12.09
C LEU A 276 6.06 35.93 11.28
N ILE A 277 5.06 36.83 11.29
CA ILE A 277 3.80 36.62 10.59
C ILE A 277 4.04 36.51 9.08
N GLY A 278 4.89 37.39 8.50
CA GLY A 278 5.27 37.38 7.10
C GLY A 278 5.94 36.08 6.67
N ASN A 279 6.93 35.61 7.44
CA ASN A 279 7.65 34.36 7.16
C ASN A 279 6.75 33.14 7.27
N LEU A 280 5.82 33.10 8.26
CA LEU A 280 4.87 32.00 8.43
C LEU A 280 3.93 31.88 7.23
N LEU A 281 3.38 33.03 6.75
CA LEU A 281 2.51 33.04 5.57
C LEU A 281 3.24 32.58 4.31
N GLU A 282 4.44 33.04 4.14
CA GLU A 282 5.22 32.69 2.96
C GLU A 282 5.59 31.22 2.94
N LEU A 283 5.98 30.66 4.09
CA LEU A 283 6.20 29.23 4.22
C LEU A 283 4.93 28.41 3.90
N THR A 284 3.76 28.89 4.33
CA THR A 284 2.49 28.19 4.03
C THR A 284 2.14 28.29 2.54
N THR A 285 2.42 29.44 1.90
CA THR A 285 2.20 29.63 0.46
C THR A 285 3.16 28.79 -0.37
N LEU A 286 4.43 28.72 0.02
CA LEU A 286 5.44 27.84 -0.60
C LEU A 286 5.08 26.35 -0.50
N LYS A 287 4.51 25.91 0.63
CA LYS A 287 4.02 24.53 0.82
C LYS A 287 2.88 24.16 -0.11
N ARG A 288 2.12 25.14 -0.59
CA ARG A 288 1.01 24.94 -1.54
C ARG A 288 1.46 24.86 -3.01
N GLY A 289 2.73 25.11 -3.30
CA GLY A 289 3.20 25.28 -4.68
C GLY A 289 2.67 26.57 -5.35
N GLY A 290 2.15 27.52 -4.55
CA GLY A 290 1.42 28.68 -5.02
C GLY A 290 2.24 29.98 -5.18
N LEU A 291 3.57 29.93 -5.14
CA LEU A 291 4.37 31.10 -5.50
C LEU A 291 4.73 31.05 -6.99
N ASP A 292 4.06 31.87 -7.75
CA ASP A 292 4.45 32.13 -9.15
C ASP A 292 5.85 32.75 -9.17
N THR A 293 6.79 32.03 -9.75
CA THR A 293 8.15 32.53 -9.95
C THR A 293 8.18 33.47 -11.16
N THR A 294 8.64 34.67 -10.95
CA THR A 294 8.83 35.65 -12.05
C THR A 294 10.26 35.57 -12.57
N LEU A 295 10.46 34.84 -13.65
CA LEU A 295 11.77 34.72 -14.28
C LEU A 295 12.15 36.01 -14.99
N THR A 296 13.27 36.63 -14.59
CA THR A 296 13.85 37.79 -15.19
C THR A 296 15.35 37.59 -15.40
N ALA A 297 15.92 38.28 -16.39
CA ALA A 297 17.38 38.32 -16.58
C ALA A 297 17.97 39.45 -15.77
N PHE A 298 18.98 39.19 -14.96
CA PHE A 298 19.66 40.16 -14.10
C PHE A 298 21.11 39.73 -13.83
N ASP A 299 21.92 40.66 -13.34
CA ASP A 299 23.29 40.35 -12.89
C ASP A 299 23.25 39.64 -11.53
N ILE A 300 24.07 38.59 -11.34
CA ILE A 300 24.12 37.83 -10.10
C ILE A 300 24.45 38.70 -8.86
N ARG A 301 25.02 39.89 -9.04
CA ARG A 301 25.33 40.87 -7.99
C ARG A 301 24.09 41.61 -7.49
N ASP A 302 23.07 41.80 -8.35
CA ASP A 302 21.91 42.62 -8.02
C ASP A 302 21.14 42.11 -6.77
N PRO A 303 20.75 40.84 -6.65
CA PRO A 303 20.07 40.37 -5.46
C PRO A 303 20.96 40.44 -4.19
N LEU A 304 22.26 40.33 -4.32
CA LEU A 304 23.20 40.50 -3.22
C LEU A 304 23.23 41.97 -2.74
N HIS A 305 23.30 42.94 -3.62
CA HIS A 305 23.25 44.38 -3.28
C HIS A 305 21.91 44.75 -2.62
N GLU A 306 20.78 44.22 -3.11
CA GLU A 306 19.47 44.40 -2.49
C GLU A 306 19.46 43.85 -1.06
N ALA A 307 19.99 42.61 -0.82
CA ALA A 307 20.04 41.99 0.46
C ALA A 307 20.94 42.75 1.46
N ILE A 308 22.11 43.19 1.02
CA ILE A 308 23.02 44.01 1.83
C ILE A 308 22.35 45.34 2.21
N SER A 309 21.68 46.00 1.28
CA SER A 309 20.98 47.28 1.57
C SER A 309 19.86 47.09 2.59
N ALA A 310 19.10 45.98 2.50
CA ALA A 310 18.02 45.68 3.42
C ALA A 310 18.51 45.30 4.85
N THR A 311 19.77 44.89 4.99
CA THR A 311 20.34 44.46 6.29
C THR A 311 21.27 45.49 6.92
N ARG A 312 21.59 46.62 6.26
CA ARG A 312 22.53 47.64 6.73
C ARG A 312 22.24 48.20 8.13
N GLY A 313 21.02 48.32 8.56
CA GLY A 313 20.63 48.85 9.86
C GLY A 313 20.78 47.84 11.04
N ARG A 314 21.24 46.63 10.78
CA ARG A 314 21.37 45.56 11.76
C ARG A 314 22.84 45.31 12.18
N ALA A 315 23.78 46.05 11.65
CA ALA A 315 25.22 45.78 11.72
C ALA A 315 25.97 46.62 12.79
N ASP A 316 25.39 46.91 13.97
CA ASP A 316 26.09 47.65 14.99
C ASP A 316 27.32 46.86 15.48
N GLY A 317 28.53 47.36 15.08
CA GLY A 317 29.81 46.81 15.54
C GLY A 317 30.38 45.60 14.79
N VAL A 318 29.74 45.13 13.72
CA VAL A 318 30.19 43.98 12.90
C VAL A 318 30.63 44.49 11.50
N ALA A 319 31.86 44.16 11.11
CA ALA A 319 32.39 44.55 9.79
C ALA A 319 31.78 43.70 8.68
N LEU A 320 31.33 44.32 7.58
CA LEU A 320 30.87 43.61 6.37
C LEU A 320 31.97 43.66 5.30
N ARG A 321 32.32 42.49 4.77
CA ARG A 321 33.20 42.36 3.60
C ARG A 321 32.41 41.72 2.45
N VAL A 322 32.50 42.34 1.28
CA VAL A 322 31.81 41.81 0.08
C VAL A 322 32.86 41.48 -0.97
N SER A 323 32.74 40.31 -1.60
CA SER A 323 33.57 39.87 -2.70
C SER A 323 32.71 39.42 -3.85
N GLU A 324 32.92 40.02 -5.00
CA GLU A 324 32.09 39.83 -6.22
C GLU A 324 32.99 39.61 -7.44
N PRO A 325 32.50 38.93 -8.49
CA PRO A 325 33.24 38.84 -9.74
C PRO A 325 33.35 40.20 -10.42
N GLU A 326 34.51 40.51 -11.01
CA GLU A 326 34.74 41.73 -11.76
C GLU A 326 33.85 41.80 -13.00
N ALA A 327 33.69 40.69 -13.72
CA ALA A 327 32.87 40.63 -14.91
C ALA A 327 31.38 40.44 -14.54
N SER A 328 30.50 41.08 -15.31
CA SER A 328 29.05 40.89 -15.23
C SER A 328 28.67 39.46 -15.62
N VAL A 329 27.91 38.78 -14.79
CA VAL A 329 27.39 37.41 -15.02
C VAL A 329 25.87 37.47 -15.01
N MET A 330 25.24 37.21 -16.16
CA MET A 330 23.78 37.22 -16.28
C MET A 330 23.18 35.91 -15.84
N MET A 331 22.09 35.99 -15.07
CA MET A 331 21.29 34.86 -14.55
C MET A 331 19.81 35.06 -14.93
N VAL A 332 19.12 33.97 -15.27
CA VAL A 332 17.66 33.95 -15.48
C VAL A 332 16.99 33.21 -14.35
N SER A 333 16.37 33.93 -13.42
CA SER A 333 15.74 33.40 -12.21
C SER A 333 14.76 34.41 -11.60
N ASP A 334 14.27 34.18 -10.39
CA ASP A 334 13.50 35.17 -9.63
C ASP A 334 14.43 35.96 -8.69
N LYS A 335 14.75 37.20 -9.09
CA LYS A 335 15.65 38.08 -8.35
C LYS A 335 15.17 38.36 -6.91
N ARG A 336 13.85 38.56 -6.75
CA ARG A 336 13.26 38.91 -5.44
C ARG A 336 13.38 37.73 -4.45
N MET A 337 13.18 36.51 -4.93
CA MET A 337 13.32 35.30 -4.09
C MET A 337 14.76 35.09 -3.66
N ILE A 338 15.74 35.33 -4.56
CA ILE A 338 17.15 35.24 -4.24
C ILE A 338 17.55 36.31 -3.21
N ALA A 339 17.14 37.58 -3.45
CA ALA A 339 17.41 38.67 -2.50
C ALA A 339 16.86 38.33 -1.10
N LYS A 340 15.64 37.82 -1.03
CA LYS A 340 15.01 37.44 0.24
C LYS A 340 15.74 36.28 0.95
N LEU A 341 16.14 35.26 0.21
CA LEU A 341 16.97 34.17 0.70
C LEU A 341 18.27 34.72 1.33
N LEU A 342 18.94 35.61 0.62
CA LEU A 342 20.18 36.24 1.09
C LEU A 342 19.96 37.15 2.30
N VAL A 343 18.85 37.88 2.36
CA VAL A 343 18.45 38.66 3.56
C VAL A 343 18.32 37.75 4.78
N ALA A 344 17.72 36.58 4.64
CA ALA A 344 17.59 35.62 5.76
C ALA A 344 18.95 35.14 6.25
N LEU A 345 19.89 34.83 5.35
CA LEU A 345 21.23 34.36 5.71
C LEU A 345 22.08 35.49 6.30
N ILE A 346 22.12 36.66 5.69
CA ILE A 346 22.92 37.81 6.16
C ILE A 346 22.40 38.31 7.50
N SER A 347 21.05 38.37 7.68
CA SER A 347 20.46 38.76 8.97
C SER A 347 20.80 37.79 10.07
N ASN A 348 20.85 36.47 9.80
CA ASN A 348 21.31 35.48 10.78
C ASN A 348 22.80 35.65 11.10
N ALA A 349 23.65 35.87 10.10
CA ALA A 349 25.06 36.12 10.30
C ALA A 349 25.29 37.31 11.26
N TYR A 350 24.66 38.47 11.04
CA TYR A 350 24.73 39.60 11.94
C TYR A 350 24.21 39.29 13.35
N LYS A 351 23.10 38.62 13.45
CA LYS A 351 22.45 38.29 14.71
C LYS A 351 23.32 37.42 15.61
N PHE A 352 24.03 36.45 15.05
CA PHE A 352 24.83 35.49 15.79
C PHE A 352 26.34 35.82 15.87
N THR A 353 26.73 37.01 15.35
CA THR A 353 28.08 37.54 15.43
C THR A 353 28.10 38.76 16.34
N PRO A 354 28.34 38.61 17.67
CA PRO A 354 28.36 39.76 18.62
C PRO A 354 29.50 40.70 18.35
N ALA A 355 30.61 40.22 17.84
CA ALA A 355 31.79 41.01 17.44
C ALA A 355 32.58 40.23 16.39
N GLY A 356 33.16 40.92 15.43
CA GLY A 356 33.92 40.30 14.33
C GLY A 356 33.49 40.77 12.95
N GLU A 357 33.39 39.83 11.99
CA GLU A 357 33.06 40.18 10.63
C GLU A 357 32.08 39.20 9.99
N VAL A 358 31.29 39.70 9.04
CA VAL A 358 30.46 38.93 8.11
C VAL A 358 31.04 39.12 6.72
N ARG A 359 31.37 38.02 6.06
CA ARG A 359 31.84 38.02 4.65
C ARG A 359 30.78 37.47 3.75
N VAL A 360 30.46 38.20 2.69
CA VAL A 360 29.49 37.74 1.67
C VAL A 360 30.19 37.68 0.34
N SER A 361 30.10 36.61 -0.36
CA SER A 361 30.69 36.44 -1.69
C SER A 361 29.75 35.81 -2.68
N THR A 362 29.88 36.17 -3.94
CA THR A 362 29.21 35.51 -5.06
C THR A 362 30.23 35.10 -6.11
N THR A 363 30.09 33.88 -6.63
CA THR A 363 30.92 33.36 -7.70
C THR A 363 30.07 32.57 -8.69
N SER A 364 30.55 32.40 -9.92
CA SER A 364 29.88 31.62 -10.95
C SER A 364 30.85 30.60 -11.52
N ARG A 365 30.45 29.33 -11.54
CA ARG A 365 31.24 28.21 -12.09
C ARG A 365 30.34 27.10 -12.62
N ASN A 366 30.70 26.54 -13.76
CA ASN A 366 30.01 25.38 -14.36
C ASN A 366 28.49 25.57 -14.54
N GLY A 367 28.03 26.76 -14.92
CA GLY A 367 26.61 27.03 -15.12
C GLY A 367 25.78 27.20 -13.85
N ARG A 368 26.45 27.30 -12.70
CA ARG A 368 25.82 27.56 -11.38
C ARG A 368 26.39 28.81 -10.75
N VAL A 369 25.59 29.47 -9.93
CA VAL A 369 25.96 30.57 -9.07
C VAL A 369 26.07 30.07 -7.66
N GLU A 370 27.15 30.42 -6.97
CA GLU A 370 27.31 30.19 -5.53
C GLU A 370 27.25 31.55 -4.81
N TYR A 371 26.34 31.67 -3.85
CA TYR A 371 26.33 32.74 -2.85
C TYR A 371 26.82 32.14 -1.53
N ARG A 372 27.80 32.79 -0.91
CA ARG A 372 28.40 32.34 0.35
C ARG A 372 28.32 33.45 1.39
N VAL A 373 27.79 33.12 2.57
CA VAL A 373 27.73 34.00 3.74
C VAL A 373 28.53 33.33 4.85
N VAL A 374 29.62 34.00 5.28
CA VAL A 374 30.52 33.52 6.33
C VAL A 374 30.43 34.47 7.50
N ASP A 375 30.22 33.98 8.69
CA ASP A 375 30.25 34.74 9.94
C ASP A 375 31.33 34.21 10.90
N THR A 376 31.81 35.07 11.77
CA THR A 376 32.75 34.73 12.85
C THR A 376 32.05 34.65 14.21
N GLY A 377 30.81 34.19 14.20
CA GLY A 377 29.92 34.14 15.34
C GLY A 377 30.08 32.93 16.24
N ILE A 378 29.03 32.60 16.96
CA ILE A 378 29.04 31.53 17.99
C ILE A 378 29.16 30.10 17.38
N GLY A 379 28.89 29.94 16.08
CA GLY A 379 28.90 28.65 15.40
C GLY A 379 27.74 27.73 15.78
N ILE A 380 27.66 26.57 15.10
CA ILE A 380 26.59 25.57 15.22
C ILE A 380 27.23 24.21 15.47
N PRO A 381 26.85 23.48 16.55
CA PRO A 381 27.29 22.11 16.77
C PRO A 381 26.91 21.19 15.61
N GLU A 382 27.78 20.26 15.25
CA GLU A 382 27.58 19.33 14.10
C GLU A 382 26.25 18.60 14.17
N ALA A 383 25.86 18.10 15.36
CA ALA A 383 24.58 17.39 15.57
C ALA A 383 23.33 18.24 15.27
N LEU A 384 23.46 19.58 15.21
CA LEU A 384 22.34 20.51 14.99
C LEU A 384 22.35 21.13 13.59
N GLN A 385 23.38 20.95 12.77
CA GLN A 385 23.52 21.60 11.46
C GLN A 385 22.42 21.20 10.47
N GLN A 386 21.90 19.97 10.53
CA GLN A 386 20.74 19.58 9.73
C GLN A 386 19.43 20.13 10.30
N GLN A 387 19.35 20.23 11.63
CA GLN A 387 18.13 20.63 12.32
C GLN A 387 17.87 22.15 12.28
N VAL A 388 18.88 22.98 11.99
CA VAL A 388 18.68 24.44 11.90
C VAL A 388 17.78 24.86 10.74
N PHE A 389 17.54 23.97 9.78
CA PHE A 389 16.61 24.20 8.67
C PHE A 389 15.18 23.74 9.00
N GLU A 390 14.94 23.06 10.14
CA GLU A 390 13.60 22.70 10.59
C GLU A 390 12.82 23.95 11.06
N GLU A 391 11.51 23.95 10.78
CA GLU A 391 10.63 25.08 11.16
C GLU A 391 10.54 25.18 12.70
N PHE A 392 10.61 26.41 13.22
CA PHE A 392 10.54 26.73 14.66
C PHE A 392 11.68 26.16 15.51
N ARG A 393 12.73 25.61 14.89
CA ARG A 393 13.86 25.06 15.63
C ARG A 393 14.87 26.14 15.99
N GLN A 394 15.39 26.09 17.21
CA GLN A 394 16.42 26.96 17.74
C GLN A 394 17.48 26.13 18.47
N VAL A 395 18.75 26.46 18.28
CA VAL A 395 19.90 25.64 18.72
C VAL A 395 20.01 25.56 20.26
N ASP A 396 19.56 26.60 21.04
CA ASP A 396 19.60 26.60 22.48
C ASP A 396 18.49 27.42 23.14
N GLY A 397 17.75 26.80 24.07
CA GLY A 397 16.72 27.46 24.90
C GLY A 397 17.26 28.41 25.96
N SER A 398 18.55 28.38 26.28
CA SER A 398 19.19 29.22 27.31
C SER A 398 19.68 30.57 26.78
N ASN A 399 20.11 30.65 25.53
CA ASN A 399 20.56 31.87 24.86
C ASN A 399 19.47 32.65 24.13
N THR A 400 18.24 32.10 24.02
CA THR A 400 17.09 32.72 23.30
C THR A 400 16.68 34.07 23.89
N ARG A 401 16.94 34.35 25.15
CA ARG A 401 16.70 35.67 25.77
C ARG A 401 17.65 36.78 25.25
N ARG A 402 18.80 36.43 24.69
CA ARG A 402 19.81 37.41 24.20
C ARG A 402 19.74 37.63 22.68
N TYR A 403 19.31 36.61 21.90
CA TYR A 403 19.36 36.64 20.43
C TYR A 403 18.02 36.26 19.77
N GLY A 404 16.88 36.48 20.40
CA GLY A 404 15.51 36.11 19.97
C GLY A 404 15.31 35.95 18.44
N GLY A 405 14.53 34.96 18.02
CA GLY A 405 14.26 34.72 16.61
C GLY A 405 13.11 33.76 16.40
N SER A 406 12.57 33.68 15.20
CA SER A 406 11.39 32.84 14.87
C SER A 406 11.70 31.36 14.64
N GLY A 407 12.95 31.05 14.32
CA GLY A 407 13.31 29.72 13.80
C GLY A 407 12.74 29.46 12.38
N LEU A 408 12.24 30.49 11.70
CA LEU A 408 11.63 30.35 10.37
C LEU A 408 12.53 30.84 9.22
N GLY A 409 13.57 31.65 9.50
CA GLY A 409 14.39 32.26 8.46
C GLY A 409 15.19 31.25 7.64
N LEU A 410 15.85 30.29 8.29
CA LEU A 410 16.64 29.28 7.58
C LEU A 410 15.77 28.26 6.86
N SER A 411 14.64 27.84 7.44
CA SER A 411 13.69 26.97 6.75
C SER A 411 13.07 27.62 5.52
N LEU A 412 12.79 28.94 5.58
CA LEU A 412 12.36 29.72 4.42
C LEU A 412 13.47 29.79 3.38
N ALA A 413 14.70 30.08 3.76
CA ALA A 413 15.84 30.13 2.86
C ALA A 413 16.06 28.81 2.12
N GLN A 414 15.96 27.68 2.81
CA GLN A 414 16.08 26.36 2.20
C GLN A 414 14.97 26.09 1.18
N ARG A 415 13.72 26.41 1.52
CA ARG A 415 12.59 26.23 0.59
C ARG A 415 12.70 27.13 -0.65
N LEU A 416 13.16 28.39 -0.47
CA LEU A 416 13.42 29.27 -1.58
C LEU A 416 14.54 28.74 -2.48
N ALA A 417 15.62 28.20 -1.90
CA ALA A 417 16.71 27.58 -2.66
C ALA A 417 16.19 26.41 -3.50
N HIS A 418 15.42 25.49 -2.92
CA HIS A 418 14.83 24.36 -3.63
C HIS A 418 13.85 24.82 -4.71
N LEU A 419 12.99 25.81 -4.42
CA LEU A 419 12.06 26.37 -5.41
C LEU A 419 12.82 26.99 -6.60
N LEU A 420 14.00 27.56 -6.37
CA LEU A 420 14.87 28.14 -7.41
C LEU A 420 15.72 27.08 -8.14
N GLY A 421 15.54 25.78 -7.85
CA GLY A 421 16.27 24.67 -8.47
C GLY A 421 17.70 24.50 -7.92
N GLY A 422 17.96 24.98 -6.71
CA GLY A 422 19.24 24.92 -6.06
C GLY A 422 19.19 24.26 -4.68
N GLU A 423 20.31 24.37 -3.96
CA GLU A 423 20.48 23.79 -2.63
C GLU A 423 21.21 24.75 -1.69
N ILE A 424 21.01 24.57 -0.38
CA ILE A 424 21.70 25.30 0.67
C ILE A 424 22.48 24.34 1.57
N TYR A 425 23.70 24.72 1.89
CA TYR A 425 24.61 23.95 2.76
C TYR A 425 25.08 24.80 3.93
N VAL A 426 25.43 24.17 5.03
CA VAL A 426 26.04 24.79 6.20
C VAL A 426 27.29 24.03 6.63
N GLU A 427 28.36 24.76 6.91
CA GLU A 427 29.59 24.27 7.53
C GLU A 427 29.85 25.17 8.75
N SER A 428 29.98 24.61 9.95
CA SER A 428 30.11 25.41 11.16
C SER A 428 30.77 24.60 12.27
N ALA A 429 31.48 25.30 13.16
CA ALA A 429 31.99 24.73 14.40
C ALA A 429 31.75 25.70 15.57
N PRO A 430 31.43 25.20 16.78
CA PRO A 430 31.21 26.05 17.95
C PRO A 430 32.38 26.97 18.23
N GLY A 431 32.15 28.29 18.27
CA GLY A 431 33.15 29.33 18.50
C GLY A 431 33.98 29.75 17.29
N GLU A 432 33.82 29.09 16.12
CA GLU A 432 34.54 29.41 14.88
C GLU A 432 33.66 30.12 13.84
N GLY A 433 32.37 30.26 14.13
CA GLY A 433 31.39 30.86 13.22
C GLY A 433 30.74 29.84 12.27
N SER A 434 30.05 30.35 11.27
CA SER A 434 29.31 29.51 10.30
C SER A 434 29.56 30.00 8.86
N THR A 435 29.49 29.04 7.94
CA THR A 435 29.49 29.27 6.50
C THR A 435 28.21 28.70 5.90
N PHE A 436 27.35 29.55 5.39
CA PHE A 436 26.19 29.15 4.61
C PHE A 436 26.51 29.34 3.13
N ARG A 437 26.28 28.30 2.33
CA ARG A 437 26.54 28.25 0.89
C ARG A 437 25.26 27.89 0.15
N VAL A 438 24.87 28.71 -0.83
CA VAL A 438 23.70 28.50 -1.68
C VAL A 438 24.16 28.33 -3.11
N GLU A 439 23.79 27.26 -3.74
CA GLU A 439 24.09 26.96 -5.14
C GLU A 439 22.80 26.99 -5.97
N LEU A 440 22.73 27.87 -6.97
CA LEU A 440 21.59 28.04 -7.87
C LEU A 440 22.03 27.84 -9.33
N PRO A 441 21.16 27.31 -10.22
CA PRO A 441 21.44 27.28 -11.66
C PRO A 441 21.41 28.69 -12.26
N LEU A 442 22.34 29.01 -13.16
CA LEU A 442 22.35 30.29 -13.90
C LEU A 442 21.08 30.49 -14.76
N ASN A 443 20.59 29.41 -15.33
CA ASN A 443 19.37 29.42 -16.13
C ASN A 443 18.39 28.42 -15.54
N ARG A 444 17.31 28.95 -14.96
CA ARG A 444 16.23 28.11 -14.47
C ARG A 444 15.30 27.72 -15.62
N ASN A 445 15.08 26.42 -15.82
CA ASN A 445 14.08 25.92 -16.74
C ASN A 445 12.73 25.78 -15.98
N PRO A 446 11.61 26.32 -16.46
CA PRO A 446 10.29 26.13 -15.83
C PRO A 446 9.87 24.69 -15.66
N ALA A 447 10.42 23.77 -16.47
CA ALA A 447 10.12 22.35 -16.40
C ALA A 447 10.73 21.63 -15.17
N ASP A 448 11.70 22.23 -14.47
CA ASP A 448 12.38 21.60 -13.31
C ASP A 448 11.60 21.76 -11.98
N THR A 449 10.36 22.25 -12.03
CA THR A 449 9.54 22.55 -10.83
C THR A 449 8.50 21.46 -10.52
N ALA A 450 8.54 20.32 -11.20
CA ALA A 450 7.63 19.21 -10.98
C ALA A 450 8.29 18.14 -10.08
N ILE A 451 8.24 18.34 -8.75
CA ILE A 451 8.33 17.25 -7.74
C ILE A 451 7.26 17.49 -6.67
#